data_442eae74376a250d141d04601f25d969
#
_entry.id   442eae74376a250d141d04601f25d969
#
_cell.length_a   1.000
_cell.length_b   1.000
_cell.length_c   1.000
_cell.angle_alpha   90.00
_cell.angle_beta   90.00
_cell.angle_gamma   90.00
#
_symmetry.space_group_name_H-M   'P 1'
#
loop_
_entity.id
_entity.type
_entity.pdbx_description
1 polymer ?
#
loop_
_entity_poly.entity_id
_entity_poly.type
_entity_poly.pdbx_seq_one_letter_code
_entity_poly.pdbx_strand_id
1 'polypeptide(L)'
;MQKIKPLTGAQKRKQRREQREREESDARELVDDVERLKLGPNALWKFIVDHADIFEAHVLLSGKLNGSDIKMFYECCRASRRAVKRAKIELRESFFVRELSSISTLELAWEGYPWGRRICFPEGYQLTMNQEYFSSRVAETNDLKLLRWVREEKECDWDYETSGMAAHNGNLDMLKYCYENGCEVHDGTCAIAAKYGHLACLEYLRSKNCPWNER
;
A
#
# COMPACT_ATOMS: atom_id res chain seq x y z
N MET A 1 14.04 56.05 10.16
CA MET A 1 13.95 54.67 9.59
C MET A 1 15.04 53.80 10.23
N GLN A 2 14.68 52.97 11.20
CA GLN A 2 15.65 52.02 11.78
C GLN A 2 15.92 50.87 10.80
N LYS A 3 17.17 50.71 10.39
CA LYS A 3 17.61 49.57 9.56
C LYS A 3 17.53 48.29 10.39
N ILE A 4 16.59 47.40 10.07
CA ILE A 4 16.51 46.04 10.66
C ILE A 4 17.74 45.27 10.24
N LYS A 5 18.59 44.89 11.20
CA LYS A 5 19.77 44.07 10.91
C LYS A 5 19.34 42.68 10.43
N PRO A 6 19.92 42.15 9.36
CA PRO A 6 19.60 40.82 8.87
C PRO A 6 20.00 39.76 9.92
N LEU A 7 19.13 38.75 10.11
CA LEU A 7 19.34 37.65 11.03
C LEU A 7 20.61 36.86 10.68
N THR A 8 21.38 36.51 11.69
CA THR A 8 22.58 35.65 11.56
C THR A 8 22.16 34.22 11.14
N GLY A 9 23.09 33.47 10.59
CA GLY A 9 22.83 32.07 10.18
C GLY A 9 22.31 31.19 11.33
N ALA A 10 22.81 31.41 12.56
CA ALA A 10 22.35 30.72 13.77
C ALA A 10 20.90 31.08 14.13
N GLN A 11 20.56 32.36 14.04
CA GLN A 11 19.18 32.84 14.29
C GLN A 11 18.17 32.31 13.26
N LYS A 12 18.56 32.23 11.98
CA LYS A 12 17.72 31.62 10.94
C LYS A 12 17.50 30.12 11.17
N ARG A 13 18.53 29.39 11.64
CA ARG A 13 18.39 27.96 11.98
C ARG A 13 17.48 27.77 13.18
N LYS A 14 17.60 28.61 14.21
CA LYS A 14 16.73 28.58 15.40
C LYS A 14 15.26 28.87 15.04
N GLN A 15 15.02 29.90 14.24
CA GLN A 15 13.66 30.22 13.74
C GLN A 15 13.04 29.08 12.94
N ARG A 16 13.79 28.45 12.03
CA ARG A 16 13.30 27.30 11.25
C ARG A 16 13.00 26.08 12.13
N ARG A 17 13.78 25.88 13.19
CA ARG A 17 13.51 24.80 14.16
C ARG A 17 12.25 25.09 14.97
N GLU A 18 12.10 26.28 15.51
CA GLU A 18 10.92 26.69 16.28
C GLU A 18 9.65 26.68 15.40
N GLN A 19 9.78 27.04 14.14
CA GLN A 19 8.68 26.96 13.19
C GLN A 19 8.27 25.51 12.92
N ARG A 20 9.23 24.60 12.72
CA ARG A 20 8.95 23.16 12.56
C ARG A 20 8.30 22.56 13.80
N GLU A 21 8.81 22.89 14.99
CA GLU A 21 8.25 22.40 16.26
C GLU A 21 6.79 22.88 16.47
N ARG A 22 6.45 24.11 16.06
CA ARG A 22 5.07 24.61 16.04
C ARG A 22 4.21 23.87 15.02
N GLU A 23 4.66 23.75 13.78
CA GLU A 23 3.95 23.04 12.72
C GLU A 23 3.69 21.56 13.10
N GLU A 24 4.65 20.90 13.76
CA GLU A 24 4.46 19.52 14.27
C GLU A 24 3.47 19.47 15.46
N SER A 25 3.47 20.49 16.33
CA SER A 25 2.51 20.59 17.43
C SER A 25 1.09 20.80 16.92
N ASP A 26 0.93 21.75 16.00
CA ASP A 26 -0.36 22.07 15.37
C ASP A 26 -0.92 20.87 14.60
N ALA A 27 -0.04 20.11 13.91
CA ALA A 27 -0.43 18.90 13.21
C ALA A 27 -0.90 17.77 14.15
N ARG A 28 -0.26 17.62 15.33
CA ARG A 28 -0.69 16.62 16.33
C ARG A 28 -2.05 17.01 16.95
N GLU A 29 -2.21 18.28 17.30
CA GLU A 29 -3.49 18.79 17.84
C GLU A 29 -4.63 18.59 16.83
N LEU A 30 -4.35 18.79 15.53
CA LEU A 30 -5.31 18.58 14.46
C LEU A 30 -5.71 17.10 14.30
N VAL A 31 -4.75 16.17 14.43
CA VAL A 31 -5.02 14.72 14.38
C VAL A 31 -5.87 14.29 15.57
N ASP A 32 -5.56 14.79 16.76
CA ASP A 32 -6.33 14.53 17.98
C ASP A 32 -7.77 15.06 17.87
N ASP A 33 -7.96 16.22 17.27
CA ASP A 33 -9.30 16.81 17.04
C ASP A 33 -10.11 16.02 16.00
N VAL A 34 -9.48 15.51 14.94
CA VAL A 34 -10.13 14.61 13.96
C VAL A 34 -10.61 13.33 14.63
N GLU A 35 -9.80 12.72 15.50
CA GLU A 35 -10.19 11.52 16.25
C GLU A 35 -11.29 11.78 17.27
N ARG A 36 -11.25 12.94 17.97
CA ARG A 36 -12.28 13.35 18.95
C ARG A 36 -13.64 13.63 18.30
N LEU A 37 -13.65 14.21 17.12
CA LEU A 37 -14.88 14.65 16.45
C LEU A 37 -15.68 13.50 15.85
N LYS A 38 -15.18 12.26 15.81
CA LYS A 38 -15.83 11.10 15.16
C LYS A 38 -16.46 11.51 13.82
N LEU A 39 -15.72 12.27 13.03
CA LEU A 39 -16.18 12.83 11.78
C LEU A 39 -16.52 11.69 10.80
N GLY A 40 -17.72 11.69 10.27
CA GLY A 40 -18.07 10.83 9.16
C GLY A 40 -17.21 11.14 7.91
N PRO A 41 -17.14 10.25 6.92
CA PRO A 41 -16.25 10.37 5.77
C PRO A 41 -16.32 11.73 5.06
N ASN A 42 -17.51 12.31 4.96
CA ASN A 42 -17.72 13.61 4.32
C ASN A 42 -17.13 14.79 5.11
N ALA A 43 -17.14 14.72 6.43
CA ALA A 43 -16.62 15.79 7.29
C ALA A 43 -15.09 15.75 7.36
N LEU A 44 -14.49 14.56 7.43
CA LEU A 44 -13.04 14.37 7.31
C LEU A 44 -12.54 14.88 5.96
N TRP A 45 -13.28 14.59 4.89
CA TRP A 45 -12.94 15.06 3.56
C TRP A 45 -13.00 16.58 3.43
N LYS A 46 -14.05 17.20 3.98
CA LYS A 46 -14.17 18.65 4.02
C LYS A 46 -13.00 19.29 4.79
N PHE A 47 -12.64 18.71 5.93
CA PHE A 47 -11.51 19.15 6.73
C PHE A 47 -10.18 19.10 5.95
N ILE A 48 -9.89 18.00 5.25
CA ILE A 48 -8.70 17.84 4.39
C ILE A 48 -8.66 18.92 3.29
N VAL A 49 -9.82 19.27 2.73
CA VAL A 49 -9.92 20.28 1.66
C VAL A 49 -9.73 21.70 2.21
N ASP A 50 -10.32 21.99 3.37
CA ASP A 50 -10.25 23.31 4.02
C ASP A 50 -8.85 23.60 4.58
N HIS A 51 -8.09 22.57 4.96
CA HIS A 51 -6.71 22.64 5.47
C HIS A 51 -5.71 21.99 4.50
N ALA A 52 -5.85 22.31 3.22
CA ALA A 52 -5.10 21.64 2.16
C ALA A 52 -3.58 21.86 2.23
N ASP A 53 -3.11 22.95 2.78
CA ASP A 53 -1.70 23.27 3.02
C ASP A 53 -1.08 22.33 4.09
N ILE A 54 -1.79 22.08 5.18
CA ILE A 54 -1.37 21.15 6.23
C ILE A 54 -1.36 19.72 5.68
N PHE A 55 -2.42 19.33 4.97
CA PHE A 55 -2.49 18.01 4.35
C PHE A 55 -1.37 17.81 3.33
N GLU A 56 -1.07 18.82 2.50
CA GLU A 56 0.02 18.79 1.54
C GLU A 56 1.37 18.58 2.22
N ALA A 57 1.68 19.35 3.26
CA ALA A 57 2.97 19.28 3.94
C ALA A 57 3.15 18.00 4.77
N HIS A 58 2.13 17.57 5.50
CA HIS A 58 2.26 16.49 6.50
C HIS A 58 1.79 15.13 6.01
N VAL A 59 1.04 15.05 4.93
CA VAL A 59 0.57 13.79 4.36
C VAL A 59 1.20 13.53 3.00
N LEU A 60 0.99 14.41 2.01
CA LEU A 60 1.46 14.18 0.65
C LEU A 60 2.99 14.22 0.53
N LEU A 61 3.65 15.20 1.17
CA LEU A 61 5.10 15.40 1.09
C LEU A 61 5.88 14.68 2.17
N SER A 62 5.21 14.11 3.17
CA SER A 62 5.86 13.42 4.29
C SER A 62 6.47 12.06 3.96
N GLY A 63 6.20 11.51 2.77
CA GLY A 63 6.57 10.15 2.38
C GLY A 63 5.77 9.04 3.08
N LYS A 64 4.70 9.39 3.81
CA LYS A 64 3.80 8.42 4.45
C LYS A 64 2.91 7.68 3.47
N LEU A 65 2.60 8.32 2.33
CA LEU A 65 1.85 7.71 1.23
C LEU A 65 2.83 7.24 0.15
N ASN A 66 2.64 6.03 -0.32
CA ASN A 66 3.36 5.52 -1.48
C ASN A 66 2.77 6.07 -2.80
N GLY A 67 3.44 5.80 -3.92
CA GLY A 67 3.01 6.32 -5.23
C GLY A 67 1.63 5.84 -5.66
N SER A 68 1.22 4.64 -5.24
CA SER A 68 -0.11 4.08 -5.54
C SER A 68 -1.18 4.74 -4.68
N ASP A 69 -0.93 4.97 -3.38
CA ASP A 69 -1.85 5.71 -2.50
C ASP A 69 -2.10 7.13 -3.02
N ILE A 70 -1.04 7.83 -3.46
CA ILE A 70 -1.14 9.19 -4.03
C ILE A 70 -1.94 9.16 -5.33
N LYS A 71 -1.74 8.17 -6.19
CA LYS A 71 -2.51 8.01 -7.41
C LYS A 71 -3.99 7.75 -7.13
N MET A 72 -4.30 6.84 -6.21
CA MET A 72 -5.67 6.56 -5.78
C MET A 72 -6.33 7.82 -5.20
N PHE A 73 -5.61 8.55 -4.35
CA PHE A 73 -6.07 9.83 -3.83
C PHE A 73 -6.34 10.85 -4.95
N TYR A 74 -5.48 10.95 -5.96
CA TYR A 74 -5.67 11.82 -7.12
C TYR A 74 -6.96 11.50 -7.88
N GLU A 75 -7.31 10.22 -8.00
CA GLU A 75 -8.50 9.78 -8.74
C GLU A 75 -9.82 10.01 -7.97
N CYS A 76 -9.78 10.15 -6.64
CA CYS A 76 -10.97 10.25 -5.81
C CYS A 76 -11.88 11.42 -6.17
N CYS A 77 -11.35 12.64 -6.32
CA CYS A 77 -12.17 13.81 -6.63
C CYS A 77 -11.37 14.99 -7.18
N ARG A 78 -12.10 16.07 -7.56
CA ARG A 78 -11.47 17.30 -8.08
C ARG A 78 -10.58 18.02 -7.06
N ALA A 79 -10.92 17.96 -5.77
CA ALA A 79 -10.15 18.60 -4.71
C ALA A 79 -8.81 17.88 -4.48
N SER A 80 -8.80 16.54 -4.43
CA SER A 80 -7.58 15.74 -4.33
C SER A 80 -6.66 15.97 -5.53
N ARG A 81 -7.20 16.05 -6.76
CA ARG A 81 -6.43 16.40 -7.95
C ARG A 81 -5.74 17.75 -7.84
N ARG A 82 -6.43 18.75 -7.30
CA ARG A 82 -5.85 20.09 -7.06
C ARG A 82 -4.75 20.05 -6.01
N ALA A 83 -4.93 19.29 -4.93
CA ALA A 83 -3.93 19.15 -3.88
C ALA A 83 -2.64 18.50 -4.40
N VAL A 84 -2.74 17.37 -5.10
CA VAL A 84 -1.58 16.67 -5.68
C VAL A 84 -0.87 17.53 -6.73
N LYS A 85 -1.63 18.25 -7.61
CA LYS A 85 -1.04 19.15 -8.59
C LYS A 85 -0.31 20.32 -7.93
N ARG A 86 -0.85 20.85 -6.84
CA ARG A 86 -0.25 21.94 -6.07
C ARG A 86 1.06 21.50 -5.40
N ALA A 87 1.08 20.29 -4.84
CA ALA A 87 2.26 19.67 -4.28
C ALA A 87 3.35 19.31 -5.32
N LYS A 88 3.05 19.48 -6.63
CA LYS A 88 3.96 19.17 -7.75
C LYS A 88 4.50 17.73 -7.71
N ILE A 89 3.68 16.79 -7.23
CA ILE A 89 4.05 15.38 -7.18
C ILE A 89 3.86 14.77 -8.57
N GLU A 90 4.89 14.11 -9.07
CA GLU A 90 4.79 13.31 -10.29
C GLU A 90 3.94 12.06 -10.01
N LEU A 91 2.84 11.93 -10.77
CA LEU A 91 1.97 10.78 -10.67
C LEU A 91 2.51 9.66 -11.54
N ARG A 92 2.48 8.45 -11.01
CA ARG A 92 2.68 7.25 -11.82
C ARG A 92 1.53 7.06 -12.79
N GLU A 93 1.80 6.51 -13.97
CA GLU A 93 0.75 6.19 -14.95
C GLU A 93 -0.21 5.12 -14.43
N SER A 94 0.29 4.18 -13.62
CA SER A 94 -0.47 3.10 -13.02
C SER A 94 -0.18 2.95 -11.52
N PHE A 95 -1.07 2.31 -10.79
CA PHE A 95 -0.83 1.88 -9.43
C PHE A 95 -0.43 0.39 -9.41
N PHE A 96 0.29 0.00 -8.39
CA PHE A 96 0.64 -1.40 -8.16
C PHE A 96 -0.16 -1.95 -6.98
N VAL A 97 -0.89 -3.03 -7.18
CA VAL A 97 -1.70 -3.69 -6.13
C VAL A 97 -0.85 -4.02 -4.90
N ARG A 98 0.39 -4.44 -5.09
CA ARG A 98 1.35 -4.77 -4.01
C ARG A 98 1.70 -3.58 -3.08
N GLU A 99 1.42 -2.35 -3.47
CA GLU A 99 1.68 -1.14 -2.70
C GLU A 99 0.46 -0.67 -1.91
N LEU A 100 -0.70 -1.33 -2.07
CA LEU A 100 -1.92 -0.96 -1.38
C LEU A 100 -1.87 -1.43 0.07
N SER A 101 -2.33 -0.57 0.99
CA SER A 101 -2.19 -0.77 2.43
C SER A 101 -3.52 -0.81 3.19
N SER A 102 -4.65 -0.67 2.49
CA SER A 102 -5.96 -0.68 3.11
C SER A 102 -7.03 -1.32 2.23
N ILE A 103 -8.10 -1.83 2.87
CA ILE A 103 -9.25 -2.38 2.17
C ILE A 103 -9.89 -1.34 1.26
N SER A 104 -10.02 -0.09 1.70
CA SER A 104 -10.63 0.98 0.89
C SER A 104 -9.85 1.27 -0.40
N THR A 105 -8.51 1.29 -0.34
CA THR A 105 -7.68 1.46 -1.54
C THR A 105 -7.72 0.22 -2.44
N LEU A 106 -7.81 -0.97 -1.83
CA LEU A 106 -7.94 -2.22 -2.57
C LEU A 106 -9.29 -2.33 -3.29
N GLU A 107 -10.37 -1.86 -2.67
CA GLU A 107 -11.71 -1.83 -3.27
C GLU A 107 -11.76 -0.91 -4.50
N LEU A 108 -11.18 0.30 -4.40
CA LEU A 108 -11.03 1.19 -5.54
C LEU A 108 -10.18 0.56 -6.67
N ALA A 109 -9.12 -0.15 -6.29
CA ALA A 109 -8.29 -0.87 -7.26
C ALA A 109 -9.05 -1.99 -7.94
N TRP A 110 -9.88 -2.73 -7.21
CA TRP A 110 -10.74 -3.79 -7.72
C TRP A 110 -11.72 -3.27 -8.78
N GLU A 111 -12.39 -2.16 -8.49
CA GLU A 111 -13.34 -1.54 -9.43
C GLU A 111 -12.66 -1.02 -10.71
N GLY A 112 -11.47 -0.46 -10.58
CA GLY A 112 -10.68 0.08 -11.69
C GLY A 112 -9.73 -0.91 -12.36
N TYR A 113 -9.70 -2.18 -11.92
CA TYR A 113 -8.76 -3.17 -12.44
C TYR A 113 -9.05 -3.53 -13.89
N PRO A 114 -8.05 -3.60 -14.74
CA PRO A 114 -8.24 -3.88 -16.18
C PRO A 114 -8.44 -5.38 -16.44
N TRP A 115 -9.53 -5.94 -15.94
CA TRP A 115 -9.88 -7.35 -16.05
C TRP A 115 -9.80 -7.86 -17.49
N GLY A 116 -9.17 -9.02 -17.66
CA GLY A 116 -9.04 -9.68 -18.97
C GLY A 116 -8.01 -9.04 -19.92
N ARG A 117 -7.39 -7.93 -19.54
CA ARG A 117 -6.33 -7.31 -20.34
C ARG A 117 -5.13 -8.24 -20.40
N ARG A 118 -4.60 -8.43 -21.61
CA ARG A 118 -3.36 -9.18 -21.86
C ARG A 118 -2.18 -8.23 -21.99
N ILE A 119 -1.11 -8.55 -21.31
CA ILE A 119 0.19 -7.87 -21.43
C ILE A 119 1.13 -8.86 -22.11
N CYS A 120 1.64 -8.47 -23.26
CA CYS A 120 2.66 -9.26 -23.99
C CYS A 120 4.04 -8.70 -23.67
N PHE A 121 4.95 -9.55 -23.24
CA PHE A 121 6.33 -9.19 -22.95
C PHE A 121 7.23 -9.49 -24.15
N PRO A 122 8.33 -8.73 -24.33
CA PRO A 122 9.26 -8.93 -25.44
C PRO A 122 9.85 -10.34 -25.50
N GLU A 123 9.93 -11.02 -24.35
CA GLU A 123 10.43 -12.39 -24.20
C GLU A 123 9.43 -13.45 -24.68
N GLY A 124 8.24 -13.05 -25.17
CA GLY A 124 7.24 -13.91 -25.78
C GLY A 124 6.22 -14.51 -24.83
N TYR A 125 6.31 -14.28 -23.51
CA TYR A 125 5.25 -14.69 -22.59
C TYR A 125 4.14 -13.65 -22.50
N GLN A 126 2.93 -14.13 -22.17
CA GLN A 126 1.74 -13.30 -22.01
C GLN A 126 1.23 -13.41 -20.57
N LEU A 127 0.88 -12.27 -19.99
CA LEU A 127 0.21 -12.19 -18.71
C LEU A 127 -1.22 -11.71 -18.92
N THR A 128 -2.18 -12.40 -18.33
CA THR A 128 -3.57 -11.95 -18.31
C THR A 128 -3.89 -11.35 -16.94
N MET A 129 -4.51 -10.18 -16.94
CA MET A 129 -5.01 -9.52 -15.75
C MET A 129 -6.31 -10.21 -15.29
N ASN A 130 -6.16 -11.38 -14.68
CA ASN A 130 -7.26 -12.19 -14.15
C ASN A 130 -7.32 -12.14 -12.62
N GLN A 131 -8.26 -12.87 -12.04
CA GLN A 131 -8.47 -12.92 -10.59
C GLN A 131 -7.28 -13.56 -9.86
N GLU A 132 -6.72 -14.63 -10.40
CA GLU A 132 -5.57 -15.34 -9.83
C GLU A 132 -4.35 -14.42 -9.75
N TYR A 133 -4.07 -13.70 -10.83
CA TYR A 133 -2.99 -12.71 -10.84
C TYR A 133 -3.25 -11.58 -9.84
N PHE A 134 -4.50 -11.09 -9.72
CA PHE A 134 -4.85 -10.07 -8.72
C PHE A 134 -4.60 -10.58 -7.30
N SER A 135 -5.06 -11.79 -6.98
CA SER A 135 -4.86 -12.41 -5.66
C SER A 135 -3.37 -12.56 -5.32
N SER A 136 -2.54 -12.98 -6.28
CA SER A 136 -1.10 -13.09 -6.07
C SER A 136 -0.45 -11.72 -5.81
N ARG A 137 -0.88 -10.64 -6.48
CA ARG A 137 -0.41 -9.27 -6.22
C ARG A 137 -0.87 -8.74 -4.86
N VAL A 138 -2.07 -9.13 -4.40
CA VAL A 138 -2.52 -8.81 -3.04
C VAL A 138 -1.69 -9.57 -2.00
N ALA A 139 -1.38 -10.84 -2.22
CA ALA A 139 -0.50 -11.60 -1.33
C ALA A 139 0.91 -10.98 -1.22
N GLU A 140 1.40 -10.33 -2.29
CA GLU A 140 2.69 -9.61 -2.30
C GLU A 140 2.71 -8.42 -1.32
N THR A 141 1.54 -7.84 -0.95
CA THR A 141 1.45 -6.77 0.07
C THR A 141 1.89 -7.24 1.46
N ASN A 142 1.95 -8.55 1.68
CA ASN A 142 2.20 -9.19 2.97
C ASN A 142 1.12 -8.92 4.06
N ASP A 143 -0.05 -8.43 3.67
CA ASP A 143 -1.18 -8.19 4.57
C ASP A 143 -2.27 -9.25 4.40
N LEU A 144 -2.38 -10.15 5.37
CA LEU A 144 -3.39 -11.22 5.38
C LEU A 144 -4.83 -10.66 5.38
N LYS A 145 -5.07 -9.47 5.95
CA LYS A 145 -6.41 -8.89 5.97
C LYS A 145 -6.88 -8.51 4.56
N LEU A 146 -5.96 -7.99 3.74
CA LEU A 146 -6.26 -7.67 2.34
C LEU A 146 -6.54 -8.93 1.53
N LEU A 147 -5.75 -9.99 1.73
CA LEU A 147 -5.97 -11.26 1.04
C LEU A 147 -7.29 -11.92 1.45
N ARG A 148 -7.64 -11.87 2.74
CA ARG A 148 -8.94 -12.34 3.22
C ARG A 148 -10.10 -11.59 2.57
N TRP A 149 -10.03 -10.27 2.54
CA TRP A 149 -11.07 -9.47 1.91
C TRP A 149 -11.29 -9.85 0.44
N VAL A 150 -10.21 -10.02 -0.32
CA VAL A 150 -10.29 -10.46 -1.71
C VAL A 150 -10.94 -11.84 -1.85
N ARG A 151 -10.59 -12.77 -0.95
CA ARG A 151 -11.12 -14.14 -1.01
C ARG A 151 -12.54 -14.25 -0.47
N GLU A 152 -12.83 -13.62 0.67
CA GLU A 152 -14.09 -13.79 1.40
C GLU A 152 -15.19 -12.85 0.89
N GLU A 153 -14.85 -11.61 0.53
CA GLU A 153 -15.85 -10.60 0.09
C GLU A 153 -15.99 -10.52 -1.43
N LYS A 154 -14.93 -10.77 -2.17
CA LYS A 154 -14.94 -10.71 -3.65
C LYS A 154 -14.98 -12.09 -4.31
N GLU A 155 -14.90 -13.15 -3.51
CA GLU A 155 -14.86 -14.55 -3.98
C GLU A 155 -13.80 -14.77 -5.09
N CYS A 156 -12.70 -14.00 -5.02
CA CYS A 156 -11.68 -13.95 -6.07
C CYS A 156 -10.93 -15.27 -6.14
N ASP A 157 -10.73 -15.79 -7.35
CA ASP A 157 -9.93 -16.99 -7.56
C ASP A 157 -8.46 -16.75 -7.26
N TRP A 158 -7.78 -17.80 -6.87
CA TRP A 158 -6.35 -17.82 -6.60
C TRP A 158 -5.70 -19.10 -7.10
N ASP A 159 -4.39 -19.05 -7.26
CA ASP A 159 -3.58 -20.18 -7.69
C ASP A 159 -2.31 -20.35 -6.80
N TYR A 160 -1.42 -21.22 -7.23
CA TYR A 160 -0.16 -21.49 -6.56
C TYR A 160 0.76 -20.25 -6.43
N GLU A 161 0.61 -19.21 -7.29
CA GLU A 161 1.39 -17.98 -7.17
C GLU A 161 1.03 -17.23 -5.88
N THR A 162 -0.24 -17.27 -5.47
CA THR A 162 -0.71 -16.66 -4.22
C THR A 162 -0.04 -17.30 -3.01
N SER A 163 0.00 -18.64 -2.94
CA SER A 163 0.72 -19.37 -1.88
C SER A 163 2.23 -19.18 -1.97
N GLY A 164 2.75 -19.07 -3.20
CA GLY A 164 4.16 -18.74 -3.46
C GLY A 164 4.56 -17.37 -2.92
N MET A 165 3.71 -16.34 -3.06
CA MET A 165 3.96 -15.02 -2.49
C MET A 165 3.92 -15.03 -0.96
N ALA A 166 3.02 -15.79 -0.34
CA ALA A 166 3.01 -15.99 1.11
C ALA A 166 4.32 -16.62 1.60
N ALA A 167 4.82 -17.63 0.89
CA ALA A 167 6.09 -18.30 1.17
C ALA A 167 7.29 -17.37 0.93
N HIS A 168 7.26 -16.54 -0.14
CA HIS A 168 8.28 -15.55 -0.44
C HIS A 168 8.43 -14.52 0.68
N ASN A 169 7.31 -14.05 1.22
CA ASN A 169 7.29 -13.07 2.31
C ASN A 169 7.59 -13.69 3.69
N GLY A 170 7.64 -15.01 3.79
CA GLY A 170 7.79 -15.72 5.07
C GLY A 170 6.57 -15.61 5.98
N ASN A 171 5.41 -15.24 5.44
CA ASN A 171 4.18 -15.06 6.20
C ASN A 171 3.49 -16.38 6.43
N LEU A 172 3.84 -17.03 7.53
CA LEU A 172 3.30 -18.35 7.92
C LEU A 172 1.77 -18.33 8.05
N ASP A 173 1.20 -17.26 8.62
CA ASP A 173 -0.24 -17.17 8.82
C ASP A 173 -1.00 -17.02 7.50
N MET A 174 -0.45 -16.26 6.56
CA MET A 174 -0.98 -16.15 5.21
C MET A 174 -0.86 -17.47 4.46
N LEU A 175 0.28 -18.17 4.58
CA LEU A 175 0.50 -19.49 3.96
C LEU A 175 -0.46 -20.54 4.49
N LYS A 176 -0.70 -20.57 5.82
CA LYS A 176 -1.71 -21.43 6.44
C LYS A 176 -3.10 -21.14 5.90
N TYR A 177 -3.47 -19.87 5.86
CA TYR A 177 -4.76 -19.45 5.34
C TYR A 177 -4.96 -19.90 3.88
N CYS A 178 -3.97 -19.72 3.03
CA CYS A 178 -4.00 -20.19 1.64
C CYS A 178 -4.25 -21.71 1.59
N TYR A 179 -3.45 -22.49 2.31
CA TYR A 179 -3.55 -23.96 2.32
C TYR A 179 -4.91 -24.46 2.84
N GLU A 180 -5.37 -23.92 3.96
CA GLU A 180 -6.62 -24.31 4.62
C GLU A 180 -7.87 -23.97 3.81
N ASN A 181 -7.78 -22.97 2.94
CA ASN A 181 -8.88 -22.54 2.06
C ASN A 181 -8.71 -23.01 0.60
N GLY A 182 -7.89 -24.04 0.37
CA GLY A 182 -7.82 -24.73 -0.91
C GLY A 182 -6.97 -24.05 -2.00
N CYS A 183 -6.08 -23.12 -1.61
CA CYS A 183 -5.10 -22.61 -2.55
C CYS A 183 -4.08 -23.68 -2.89
N GLU A 184 -3.74 -23.83 -4.17
CA GLU A 184 -2.76 -24.81 -4.61
C GLU A 184 -1.38 -24.52 -4.00
N VAL A 185 -0.71 -25.59 -3.59
CA VAL A 185 0.66 -25.56 -3.06
C VAL A 185 1.48 -26.65 -3.75
N HIS A 186 2.61 -26.29 -4.34
CA HIS A 186 3.45 -27.24 -5.06
C HIS A 186 4.94 -27.12 -4.66
N ASP A 187 5.80 -27.89 -5.30
CA ASP A 187 7.25 -27.92 -5.04
C ASP A 187 7.92 -26.55 -5.13
N GLY A 188 7.48 -25.68 -6.07
CA GLY A 188 7.95 -24.31 -6.20
C GLY A 188 7.71 -23.47 -4.95
N THR A 189 6.60 -23.67 -4.22
CA THR A 189 6.33 -22.96 -2.97
C THR A 189 7.36 -23.33 -1.89
N CYS A 190 7.71 -24.63 -1.80
CA CYS A 190 8.76 -25.11 -0.90
C CYS A 190 10.14 -24.54 -1.30
N ALA A 191 10.46 -24.53 -2.59
CA ALA A 191 11.71 -23.97 -3.10
C ALA A 191 11.84 -22.48 -2.82
N ILE A 192 10.75 -21.70 -2.93
CA ILE A 192 10.71 -20.28 -2.59
C ILE A 192 10.96 -20.08 -1.10
N ALA A 193 10.25 -20.81 -0.21
CA ALA A 193 10.47 -20.72 1.23
C ALA A 193 11.94 -21.04 1.61
N ALA A 194 12.54 -22.06 1.00
CA ALA A 194 13.94 -22.42 1.21
C ALA A 194 14.90 -21.33 0.70
N LYS A 195 14.68 -20.82 -0.52
CA LYS A 195 15.50 -19.78 -1.15
C LYS A 195 15.58 -18.51 -0.31
N TYR A 196 14.47 -18.11 0.32
CA TYR A 196 14.40 -16.91 1.14
C TYR A 196 14.62 -17.16 2.64
N GLY A 197 14.93 -18.40 3.03
CA GLY A 197 15.31 -18.76 4.40
C GLY A 197 14.14 -18.80 5.39
N HIS A 198 12.92 -18.96 4.93
CA HIS A 198 11.72 -18.97 5.77
C HIS A 198 11.43 -20.34 6.36
N LEU A 199 12.22 -20.72 7.37
CA LEU A 199 12.21 -22.05 7.97
C LEU A 199 10.80 -22.47 8.48
N ALA A 200 10.09 -21.56 9.17
CA ALA A 200 8.75 -21.86 9.69
C ALA A 200 7.74 -22.20 8.58
N CYS A 201 7.81 -21.49 7.44
CA CYS A 201 6.98 -21.81 6.27
C CYS A 201 7.38 -23.18 5.68
N LEU A 202 8.67 -23.46 5.61
CA LEU A 202 9.19 -24.70 5.08
C LEU A 202 8.79 -25.91 5.95
N GLU A 203 8.89 -25.79 7.27
CA GLU A 203 8.46 -26.82 8.23
C GLU A 203 6.95 -27.09 8.12
N TYR A 204 6.16 -26.02 7.99
CA TYR A 204 4.71 -26.14 7.78
C TYR A 204 4.40 -26.89 6.49
N LEU A 205 4.98 -26.46 5.36
CA LEU A 205 4.79 -27.11 4.06
C LEU A 205 5.18 -28.59 4.09
N ARG A 206 6.28 -28.91 4.76
CA ARG A 206 6.73 -30.29 4.95
C ARG A 206 5.73 -31.10 5.78
N SER A 207 5.17 -30.52 6.84
CA SER A 207 4.14 -31.19 7.66
C SER A 207 2.86 -31.50 6.90
N LYS A 208 2.62 -30.76 5.80
CA LYS A 208 1.47 -30.95 4.91
C LYS A 208 1.77 -31.83 3.70
N ASN A 209 2.94 -32.49 3.68
CA ASN A 209 3.40 -33.32 2.56
C ASN A 209 3.45 -32.60 1.22
N CYS A 210 3.76 -31.30 1.24
CA CYS A 210 3.97 -30.56 0.01
C CYS A 210 5.05 -31.25 -0.84
N PRO A 211 4.87 -31.39 -2.16
CA PRO A 211 5.88 -31.97 -3.02
C PRO A 211 7.23 -31.29 -2.84
N TRP A 212 8.27 -32.07 -2.73
CA TRP A 212 9.63 -31.61 -2.54
C TRP A 212 10.47 -31.99 -3.76
N ASN A 213 11.13 -31.02 -4.35
CA ASN A 213 12.08 -31.27 -5.42
C ASN A 213 13.51 -31.10 -4.87
N GLU A 214 14.34 -32.14 -4.96
CA GLU A 214 15.72 -32.18 -4.43
C GLU A 214 16.74 -31.45 -5.34
N ARG A 215 16.32 -30.55 -6.23
CA ARG A 215 17.22 -29.83 -7.16
C ARG A 215 17.76 -28.55 -6.59
#